data_307ffd9dd4b4a9ca37fc86953b07b6a0
#
_entry.id   307ffd9dd4b4a9ca37fc86953b07b6a0
#
_cell.length_a   1.000
_cell.length_b   1.000
_cell.length_c   1.000
_cell.angle_alpha   90.00
_cell.angle_beta   90.00
_cell.angle_gamma   90.00
#
_symmetry.space_group_name_H-M   'P 1'
#
loop_
_entity.id
_entity.type
_entity.pdbx_description
1 polymer ?
#
loop_
_entity_poly.entity_id
_entity_poly.type
_entity_poly.pdbx_seq_one_letter_code
_entity_poly.pdbx_strand_id
1 'polypeptide(L)'
;MFEKPGEPWTLDELSSLCNMSKATFVRQFQEAIGRSASDLLTEVRMTIAGRMLLQTANPVAVIAESVGYQSDAAFQRVFKRHIGITPARWRSSGGNLQA
;
A
#
# COMPACT_ATOMS: atom_id res chain seq x y z
N MET A 1 0.11 -4.54 -14.33
CA MET A 1 0.06 -3.60 -13.22
C MET A 1 1.38 -3.41 -12.53
N PHE A 2 2.03 -4.47 -12.14
CA PHE A 2 3.35 -4.35 -11.55
C PHE A 2 4.40 -3.94 -12.55
N GLU A 3 4.05 -3.99 -13.83
CA GLU A 3 4.96 -3.56 -14.89
C GLU A 3 5.09 -2.05 -14.99
N LYS A 4 4.28 -1.31 -14.25
CA LYS A 4 4.29 0.14 -14.30
C LYS A 4 4.60 0.71 -12.92
N PRO A 5 5.79 0.46 -12.41
CA PRO A 5 6.18 1.02 -11.11
C PRO A 5 6.17 2.53 -11.21
N GLY A 6 5.69 3.19 -10.20
CA GLY A 6 5.62 4.63 -10.20
C GLY A 6 4.28 5.19 -10.58
N GLU A 7 3.38 4.39 -11.11
CA GLU A 7 2.02 4.85 -11.37
C GLU A 7 1.17 4.62 -10.13
N PRO A 8 0.32 5.60 -9.77
CA PRO A 8 -0.57 5.41 -8.63
C PRO A 8 -1.53 4.26 -8.88
N TRP A 9 -1.81 3.52 -7.84
CA TRP A 9 -2.82 2.47 -7.90
C TRP A 9 -4.19 3.11 -7.91
N THR A 10 -5.08 2.60 -8.76
CA THR A 10 -6.44 3.10 -8.87
C THR A 10 -7.42 2.00 -8.45
N LEU A 11 -8.67 2.41 -8.24
CA LEU A 11 -9.72 1.44 -7.94
C LEU A 11 -9.94 0.49 -9.11
N ASP A 12 -9.77 0.98 -10.34
CA ASP A 12 -9.90 0.12 -11.51
C ASP A 12 -8.85 -0.98 -11.50
N GLU A 13 -7.62 -0.61 -11.16
CA GLU A 13 -6.54 -1.59 -11.11
C GLU A 13 -6.76 -2.62 -10.01
N LEU A 14 -7.22 -2.17 -8.85
CA LEU A 14 -7.48 -3.07 -7.74
C LEU A 14 -8.63 -4.02 -8.04
N SER A 15 -9.70 -3.50 -8.66
CA SER A 15 -10.83 -4.36 -9.00
C SER A 15 -10.47 -5.37 -10.08
N SER A 16 -9.56 -5.01 -10.99
CA SER A 16 -9.04 -5.95 -11.99
C SER A 16 -8.29 -7.09 -11.33
N LEU A 17 -7.51 -6.79 -10.31
CA LEU A 17 -6.79 -7.83 -9.56
C LEU A 17 -7.74 -8.81 -8.91
N CYS A 18 -8.90 -8.32 -8.46
CA CYS A 18 -9.87 -9.15 -7.76
C CYS A 18 -10.90 -9.76 -8.70
N ASN A 19 -10.75 -9.54 -10.00
CA ASN A 19 -11.68 -10.08 -11.00
C ASN A 19 -13.12 -9.66 -10.77
N MET A 20 -13.33 -8.40 -10.39
CA MET A 20 -14.68 -7.89 -10.21
C MET A 20 -14.77 -6.48 -10.76
N SER A 21 -15.99 -6.03 -11.05
CA SER A 21 -16.18 -4.68 -11.52
C SER A 21 -15.84 -3.69 -10.43
N LYS A 22 -15.48 -2.46 -10.85
CA LYS A 22 -15.13 -1.42 -9.91
C LYS A 22 -16.26 -1.17 -8.90
N ALA A 23 -17.49 -1.09 -9.38
CA ALA A 23 -18.63 -0.84 -8.50
C ALA A 23 -18.84 -1.97 -7.51
N THR A 24 -18.70 -3.21 -7.96
CA THR A 24 -18.84 -4.37 -7.08
C THR A 24 -17.74 -4.41 -6.05
N PHE A 25 -16.51 -4.14 -6.48
CA PHE A 25 -15.36 -4.12 -5.58
C PHE A 25 -15.58 -3.11 -4.46
N VAL A 26 -15.90 -1.87 -4.83
CA VAL A 26 -16.10 -0.80 -3.84
C VAL A 26 -17.22 -1.15 -2.88
N ARG A 27 -18.35 -1.61 -3.42
CA ARG A 27 -19.52 -1.91 -2.59
C ARG A 27 -19.22 -3.02 -1.60
N GLN A 28 -18.61 -4.10 -2.06
CA GLN A 28 -18.34 -5.23 -1.20
C GLN A 28 -17.39 -4.88 -0.07
N PHE A 29 -16.36 -4.11 -0.37
CA PHE A 29 -15.42 -3.74 0.67
C PHE A 29 -16.01 -2.74 1.65
N GLN A 30 -16.80 -1.79 1.18
CA GLN A 30 -17.44 -0.85 2.08
C GLN A 30 -18.41 -1.55 3.03
N GLU A 31 -19.18 -2.50 2.51
CA GLU A 31 -20.12 -3.24 3.33
C GLU A 31 -19.42 -4.16 4.33
N ALA A 32 -18.35 -4.79 3.89
CA ALA A 32 -17.65 -5.76 4.72
C ALA A 32 -16.84 -5.09 5.84
N ILE A 33 -16.24 -3.95 5.55
CA ILE A 33 -15.27 -3.32 6.44
C ILE A 33 -15.79 -2.03 7.05
N GLY A 34 -16.79 -1.42 6.43
CA GLY A 34 -17.32 -0.14 6.90
C GLY A 34 -16.39 1.01 6.67
N ARG A 35 -15.46 0.89 5.70
CA ARG A 35 -14.51 1.95 5.39
C ARG A 35 -14.67 2.41 3.95
N SER A 36 -14.18 3.61 3.67
CA SER A 36 -14.24 4.15 2.33
C SER A 36 -13.28 3.41 1.39
N ALA A 37 -13.54 3.54 0.08
CA ALA A 37 -12.67 2.95 -0.91
C ALA A 37 -11.27 3.57 -0.86
N SER A 38 -11.16 4.86 -0.51
CA SER A 38 -9.88 5.53 -0.36
C SER A 38 -9.04 4.89 0.74
N ASP A 39 -9.68 4.57 1.87
CA ASP A 39 -8.99 3.93 2.98
C ASP A 39 -8.48 2.56 2.58
N LEU A 40 -9.30 1.82 1.85
CA LEU A 40 -8.89 0.50 1.38
C LEU A 40 -7.72 0.60 0.42
N LEU A 41 -7.74 1.57 -0.47
CA LEU A 41 -6.65 1.79 -1.40
C LEU A 41 -5.35 2.09 -0.65
N THR A 42 -5.43 2.95 0.35
CA THR A 42 -4.26 3.27 1.16
C THR A 42 -3.72 2.02 1.87
N GLU A 43 -4.61 1.22 2.41
CA GLU A 43 -4.22 0.00 3.11
C GLU A 43 -3.53 -0.98 2.18
N VAL A 44 -4.05 -1.14 0.97
CA VAL A 44 -3.42 -2.01 -0.02
C VAL A 44 -2.04 -1.49 -0.40
N ARG A 45 -1.92 -0.17 -0.61
CA ARG A 45 -0.62 0.44 -0.91
C ARG A 45 0.40 0.17 0.18
N MET A 46 -0.02 0.28 1.43
CA MET A 46 0.88 0.06 2.56
C MET A 46 1.27 -1.41 2.68
N THR A 47 0.35 -2.31 2.40
CA THR A 47 0.64 -3.74 2.42
C THR A 47 1.68 -4.08 1.36
N ILE A 48 1.53 -3.55 0.16
CA ILE A 48 2.48 -3.79 -0.92
C ILE A 48 3.84 -3.18 -0.58
N ALA A 49 3.84 -1.96 -0.05
CA ALA A 49 5.08 -1.30 0.33
C ALA A 49 5.82 -2.10 1.41
N GLY A 50 5.08 -2.60 2.40
CA GLY A 50 5.68 -3.41 3.45
C GLY A 50 6.34 -4.66 2.90
N ARG A 51 5.69 -5.29 1.93
CA ARG A 51 6.26 -6.47 1.27
C ARG A 51 7.52 -6.11 0.48
N MET A 52 7.49 -5.00 -0.25
CA MET A 52 8.65 -4.57 -1.02
C MET A 52 9.83 -4.22 -0.11
N LEU A 53 9.57 -3.65 1.05
CA LEU A 53 10.63 -3.33 2.00
C LEU A 53 11.35 -4.59 2.48
N LEU A 54 10.65 -5.71 2.57
CA LEU A 54 11.22 -6.96 3.03
C LEU A 54 11.86 -7.77 1.90
N GLN A 55 11.31 -7.67 0.68
CA GLN A 55 11.73 -8.51 -0.43
C GLN A 55 12.76 -7.87 -1.33
N THR A 56 12.97 -6.57 -1.23
CA THR A 56 13.93 -5.87 -2.06
C THR A 56 14.86 -5.04 -1.21
N ALA A 57 15.97 -4.62 -1.82
CA ALA A 57 16.91 -3.71 -1.17
C ALA A 57 16.71 -2.27 -1.65
N ASN A 58 15.62 -1.99 -2.34
CA ASN A 58 15.36 -0.65 -2.87
C ASN A 58 15.26 0.37 -1.74
N PRO A 59 15.74 1.59 -1.96
CA PRO A 59 15.58 2.65 -0.98
C PRO A 59 14.10 2.92 -0.71
N VAL A 60 13.81 3.43 0.48
CA VAL A 60 12.44 3.75 0.87
C VAL A 60 11.81 4.73 -0.12
N ALA A 61 12.57 5.70 -0.60
CA ALA A 61 12.06 6.68 -1.56
C ALA A 61 11.58 6.02 -2.86
N VAL A 62 12.30 5.01 -3.33
CA VAL A 62 11.93 4.28 -4.54
C VAL A 62 10.64 3.50 -4.29
N ILE A 63 10.53 2.88 -3.14
CA ILE A 63 9.32 2.12 -2.80
C ILE A 63 8.12 3.05 -2.68
N ALA A 64 8.31 4.22 -2.07
CA ALA A 64 7.24 5.22 -1.95
C ALA A 64 6.71 5.60 -3.32
N GLU A 65 7.60 5.85 -4.27
CA GLU A 65 7.22 6.20 -5.63
C GLU A 65 6.50 5.03 -6.31
N SER A 66 6.98 3.82 -6.09
CA SER A 66 6.40 2.62 -6.71
C SER A 66 4.95 2.41 -6.30
N VAL A 67 4.57 2.80 -5.09
CA VAL A 67 3.19 2.63 -4.64
C VAL A 67 2.36 3.90 -4.78
N GLY A 68 2.89 4.89 -5.50
CA GLY A 68 2.08 6.05 -5.91
C GLY A 68 2.21 7.27 -5.03
N TYR A 69 3.21 7.35 -4.18
CA TYR A 69 3.47 8.55 -3.38
C TYR A 69 4.51 9.41 -4.05
N GLN A 70 4.29 10.71 -4.04
CA GLN A 70 5.21 11.65 -4.67
C GLN A 70 6.27 12.16 -3.72
N SER A 71 6.07 11.94 -2.43
CA SER A 71 6.97 12.44 -1.40
C SER A 71 7.30 11.30 -0.46
N ASP A 72 8.59 11.14 -0.20
CA ASP A 72 9.08 10.17 0.78
C ASP A 72 8.50 10.46 2.16
N ALA A 73 8.46 11.74 2.53
CA ALA A 73 7.95 12.13 3.84
C ALA A 73 6.46 11.78 4.00
N ALA A 74 5.67 11.99 2.95
CA ALA A 74 4.25 11.66 2.99
C ALA A 74 4.06 10.15 3.11
N PHE A 75 4.83 9.38 2.36
CA PHE A 75 4.78 7.93 2.43
C PHE A 75 5.13 7.44 3.83
N GLN A 76 6.20 7.93 4.40
CA GLN A 76 6.64 7.46 5.72
C GLN A 76 5.61 7.77 6.79
N ARG A 77 4.97 8.94 6.72
CA ARG A 77 3.94 9.30 7.67
C ARG A 77 2.74 8.36 7.59
N VAL A 78 2.29 8.07 6.37
CA VAL A 78 1.15 7.18 6.16
C VAL A 78 1.51 5.75 6.55
N PHE A 79 2.69 5.30 6.19
CA PHE A 79 3.14 3.96 6.53
C PHE A 79 3.18 3.76 8.04
N LYS A 80 3.76 4.72 8.76
CA LYS A 80 3.85 4.61 10.21
C LYS A 80 2.45 4.60 10.84
N ARG A 81 1.53 5.39 10.29
CA ARG A 81 0.17 5.44 10.82
C ARG A 81 -0.56 4.12 10.62
N HIS A 82 -0.38 3.47 9.47
CA HIS A 82 -1.10 2.24 9.15
C HIS A 82 -0.43 0.99 9.70
N ILE A 83 0.89 0.96 9.67
CA ILE A 83 1.65 -0.22 10.07
C ILE A 83 2.06 -0.15 11.54
N GLY A 84 2.29 1.06 12.06
CA GLY A 84 2.65 1.25 13.46
C GLY A 84 4.11 1.59 13.68
N ILE A 85 4.97 1.33 12.72
CA ILE A 85 6.39 1.67 12.81
C ILE A 85 6.85 2.26 11.48
N THR A 86 8.03 2.88 11.48
CA THR A 86 8.57 3.49 10.28
C THR A 86 8.98 2.43 9.25
N PRO A 87 9.05 2.79 7.97
CA PRO A 87 9.52 1.84 6.95
C PRO A 87 10.91 1.29 7.25
N ALA A 88 11.81 2.12 7.77
CA ALA A 88 13.15 1.65 8.09
C ALA A 88 13.14 0.62 9.21
N ARG A 89 12.33 0.85 10.24
CA ARG A 89 12.20 -0.11 11.33
C ARG A 89 11.53 -1.39 10.87
N TRP A 90 10.53 -1.27 10.03
CA TRP A 90 9.86 -2.43 9.47
C TRP A 90 10.86 -3.32 8.74
N ARG A 91 11.71 -2.70 7.91
CA ARG A 91 12.72 -3.45 7.16
C ARG A 91 13.73 -4.11 8.09
N SER A 92 14.23 -3.38 9.07
CA SER A 92 15.26 -3.93 9.95
C SER A 92 14.72 -4.98 10.90
N SER A 93 13.43 -4.93 11.21
CA SER A 93 12.81 -5.93 12.09
C SER A 93 12.32 -7.16 11.33
N GLY A 94 12.43 -7.16 10.00
CA GLY A 94 11.94 -8.26 9.20
C GLY A 94 10.44 -8.33 9.11
N GLY A 95 9.76 -7.21 9.36
CA GLY A 95 8.31 -7.15 9.28
C GLY A 95 7.61 -7.57 10.57
N ASN A 96 8.31 -7.59 11.66
CA ASN A 96 7.75 -8.00 12.95
C ASN A 96 7.22 -6.77 13.69
N LEU A 97 5.91 -6.65 13.77
CA LEU A 97 5.25 -5.52 14.43
C LEU A 97 5.35 -5.57 15.94
N GLN A 98 5.65 -6.72 16.48
CA GLN A 98 5.69 -6.91 17.94
C GLN A 98 7.09 -6.75 18.52
N ALA A 99 8.05 -6.57 17.68
CA ALA A 99 9.42 -6.44 18.15
C ALA A 99 9.65 -5.14 18.89
#